data_0a4e75b8264b7b90e6dbcda207d10654
#
_entry.id   0a4e75b8264b7b90e6dbcda207d10654
#
_cell.length_a   1.000
_cell.length_b   1.000
_cell.length_c   1.000
_cell.angle_alpha   90.00
_cell.angle_beta   90.00
_cell.angle_gamma   90.00
#
_symmetry.space_group_name_H-M   'P 1'
#
loop_
_entity.id
_entity.type
_entity.pdbx_description
1 polymer ?
#
loop_
_entity_poly.entity_id
_entity_poly.type
_entity_poly.pdbx_seq_one_letter_code
_entity_poly.pdbx_strand_id
1 'polypeptide(L)'
;MGYSKRFALYISILILIVMVAGCGKSDETKEDSKEEQIKKSFAKTLDMYPIKNLEDLYDKEGYRDGEFKKGDKGTWVLYSAIVSQPKGESLKSRGMILKLDRNKRTAKGSYIIRELKEDKNHDVQKNEKKYPVKLVNNRIVLVKDVKGKKLKNEIESFELFSQYGNFNHFDRNEITNISYNPNAPNYSAEYKMKKNDRNIQQLKKRFNLKTSKTPKLLFKGSGDIKGSSVGYKEIEIIFSRSKEEAFIMLTALSSFQVTK
;
A
#
# COMPACT_ATOMS: atom_id res chain seq x y z
N MET A 1 21.03 10.55 -25.39
CA MET A 1 20.70 9.14 -25.06
C MET A 1 21.09 8.84 -23.60
N GLY A 2 20.50 9.45 -22.60
CA GLY A 2 20.89 9.34 -21.20
C GLY A 2 19.74 9.50 -20.19
N TYR A 3 18.54 9.85 -20.62
CA TYR A 3 17.43 10.22 -19.72
C TYR A 3 16.58 9.06 -19.17
N SER A 4 16.68 7.89 -19.79
CA SER A 4 15.84 6.72 -19.44
C SER A 4 16.26 6.02 -18.15
N LYS A 5 17.53 6.10 -17.75
CA LYS A 5 18.06 5.33 -16.60
C LYS A 5 17.81 5.99 -15.23
N ARG A 6 17.60 7.31 -15.20
CA ARG A 6 17.52 8.07 -13.93
C ARG A 6 16.10 8.20 -13.38
N PHE A 7 15.08 8.16 -14.24
CA PHE A 7 13.69 8.20 -13.81
C PHE A 7 13.25 6.95 -13.02
N ALA A 8 13.87 5.80 -13.31
CA ALA A 8 13.68 4.58 -12.53
C ALA A 8 14.23 4.70 -11.09
N LEU A 9 15.22 5.57 -10.86
CA LEU A 9 15.86 5.75 -9.55
C LEU A 9 14.95 6.47 -8.55
N TYR A 10 14.10 7.40 -8.99
CA TYR A 10 13.24 8.20 -8.12
C TYR A 10 12.07 7.41 -7.53
N ILE A 11 11.57 6.44 -8.29
CA ILE A 11 10.54 5.50 -7.78
C ILE A 11 11.22 4.46 -6.86
N SER A 12 12.49 4.10 -7.13
CA SER A 12 13.26 3.14 -6.34
C SER A 12 13.62 3.63 -4.94
N ILE A 13 13.76 4.93 -4.73
CA ILE A 13 14.02 5.50 -3.38
C ILE A 13 12.78 5.36 -2.47
N LEU A 14 11.60 5.22 -3.07
CA LEU A 14 10.39 4.84 -2.33
C LEU A 14 10.15 3.32 -2.28
N ILE A 15 10.76 2.58 -3.20
CA ILE A 15 10.52 1.14 -3.42
C ILE A 15 11.85 0.48 -3.79
N LEU A 16 12.68 0.17 -2.80
CA LEU A 16 13.88 -0.61 -3.02
C LEU A 16 13.54 -2.10 -2.90
N ILE A 17 13.06 -2.70 -3.99
CA ILE A 17 13.04 -4.16 -4.15
C ILE A 17 13.48 -4.52 -5.56
N VAL A 18 14.65 -5.10 -5.65
CA VAL A 18 15.26 -5.63 -6.88
C VAL A 18 14.53 -6.90 -7.29
N MET A 19 14.01 -6.95 -8.51
CA MET A 19 13.54 -8.19 -9.13
C MET A 19 14.68 -8.88 -9.87
N VAL A 20 15.00 -10.09 -9.47
CA VAL A 20 15.82 -11.01 -10.27
C VAL A 20 14.93 -12.18 -10.68
N ALA A 21 14.73 -12.36 -11.97
CA ALA A 21 14.03 -13.50 -12.53
C ALA A 21 14.92 -14.73 -12.52
N GLY A 22 14.50 -15.77 -11.84
CA GLY A 22 15.15 -17.09 -11.85
C GLY A 22 14.13 -18.19 -12.15
N CYS A 23 14.29 -18.84 -13.30
CA CYS A 23 13.52 -20.01 -13.69
C CYS A 23 14.24 -21.27 -13.18
N GLY A 24 13.58 -22.04 -12.30
CA GLY A 24 14.04 -23.34 -11.86
C GLY A 24 12.88 -24.31 -11.70
N LYS A 25 12.88 -25.40 -12.50
CA LYS A 25 11.98 -26.53 -12.32
C LYS A 25 12.50 -27.41 -11.18
N SER A 26 11.61 -27.83 -10.26
CA SER A 26 11.84 -28.98 -9.37
C SER A 26 10.55 -29.56 -8.82
N ASP A 27 10.47 -30.83 -8.89
CA ASP A 27 9.67 -31.92 -8.38
C ASP A 27 8.41 -31.68 -7.55
N GLU A 28 7.36 -32.40 -7.98
CA GLU A 28 6.04 -32.47 -7.38
C GLU A 28 5.99 -33.40 -6.18
N THR A 29 5.78 -32.82 -5.04
CA THR A 29 5.04 -33.43 -3.93
C THR A 29 3.84 -32.53 -3.62
N LYS A 30 2.73 -33.10 -3.17
CA LYS A 30 1.37 -32.50 -2.98
C LYS A 30 1.30 -31.21 -2.13
N GLU A 31 2.31 -30.37 -2.10
CA GLU A 31 2.24 -28.99 -1.62
C GLU A 31 1.72 -28.09 -2.76
N ASP A 32 0.82 -27.18 -2.42
CA ASP A 32 0.39 -26.12 -3.36
C ASP A 32 1.59 -25.52 -4.06
N SER A 33 1.50 -25.30 -5.37
CA SER A 33 2.54 -24.59 -6.12
C SER A 33 2.82 -23.23 -5.47
N LYS A 34 4.02 -22.69 -5.66
CA LYS A 34 4.35 -21.36 -5.11
C LYS A 34 3.37 -20.29 -5.60
N GLU A 35 2.90 -20.43 -6.81
CA GLU A 35 1.87 -19.56 -7.38
C GLU A 35 0.56 -19.64 -6.58
N GLU A 36 0.10 -20.85 -6.26
CA GLU A 36 -1.11 -21.04 -5.48
C GLU A 36 -0.97 -20.51 -4.04
N GLN A 37 0.18 -20.73 -3.42
CA GLN A 37 0.49 -20.16 -2.09
C GLN A 37 0.43 -18.64 -2.11
N ILE A 38 0.97 -17.98 -3.15
CA ILE A 38 0.92 -16.53 -3.32
C ILE A 38 -0.52 -16.06 -3.49
N LYS A 39 -1.31 -16.71 -4.34
CA LYS A 39 -2.74 -16.41 -4.54
C LYS A 39 -3.51 -16.50 -3.21
N LYS A 40 -3.32 -17.57 -2.46
CA LYS A 40 -3.96 -17.77 -1.14
C LYS A 40 -3.54 -16.71 -0.13
N SER A 41 -2.26 -16.35 -0.10
CA SER A 41 -1.73 -15.31 0.79
C SER A 41 -2.37 -13.94 0.52
N PHE A 42 -2.52 -13.56 -0.75
CA PHE A 42 -3.18 -12.31 -1.10
C PHE A 42 -4.70 -12.38 -0.89
N ALA A 43 -5.33 -13.52 -1.13
CA ALA A 43 -6.76 -13.70 -0.88
C ALA A 43 -7.12 -13.34 0.57
N LYS A 44 -6.36 -13.87 1.54
CA LYS A 44 -6.56 -13.54 2.97
C LYS A 44 -6.48 -12.03 3.27
N THR A 45 -5.59 -11.32 2.58
CA THR A 45 -5.48 -9.85 2.72
C THR A 45 -6.69 -9.15 2.14
N LEU A 46 -7.12 -9.55 0.94
CA LEU A 46 -8.25 -8.94 0.25
C LEU A 46 -9.58 -9.18 0.95
N ASP A 47 -9.74 -10.31 1.61
CA ASP A 47 -10.94 -10.66 2.38
C ASP A 47 -11.11 -9.75 3.62
N MET A 48 -10.05 -9.02 4.02
CA MET A 48 -10.15 -8.00 5.05
C MET A 48 -10.80 -6.69 4.58
N TYR A 49 -10.83 -6.43 3.28
CA TYR A 49 -11.34 -5.17 2.72
C TYR A 49 -12.84 -5.24 2.43
N PRO A 50 -13.60 -4.19 2.77
CA PRO A 50 -13.21 -2.98 3.47
C PRO A 50 -13.18 -3.15 4.98
N ILE A 51 -12.20 -2.53 5.64
CA ILE A 51 -12.13 -2.40 7.09
C ILE A 51 -12.82 -1.09 7.48
N LYS A 52 -14.13 -1.09 7.54
CA LYS A 52 -14.93 0.13 7.74
C LYS A 52 -14.66 0.80 9.08
N ASN A 53 -14.49 0.01 10.13
CA ASN A 53 -14.09 0.50 11.44
C ASN A 53 -12.65 0.08 11.72
N LEU A 54 -11.72 1.03 11.74
CA LEU A 54 -10.31 0.75 11.98
C LEU A 54 -10.05 0.24 13.40
N GLU A 55 -10.93 0.54 14.36
CA GLU A 55 -10.79 0.09 15.74
C GLU A 55 -11.01 -1.43 15.89
N ASP A 56 -11.66 -2.08 14.90
CA ASP A 56 -11.80 -3.55 14.86
C ASP A 56 -10.43 -4.25 14.77
N LEU A 57 -9.40 -3.55 14.29
CA LEU A 57 -8.04 -4.05 14.23
C LEU A 57 -7.37 -4.20 15.61
N TYR A 58 -7.90 -3.57 16.65
CA TYR A 58 -7.40 -3.80 18.02
C TYR A 58 -7.60 -5.25 18.49
N ASP A 59 -8.63 -5.90 17.97
CA ASP A 59 -8.98 -7.27 18.33
C ASP A 59 -8.59 -8.30 17.25
N LYS A 60 -8.10 -7.84 16.10
CA LYS A 60 -7.70 -8.69 15.00
C LYS A 60 -6.22 -9.06 15.09
N GLU A 61 -5.93 -10.35 15.02
CA GLU A 61 -4.55 -10.82 14.91
C GLU A 61 -3.92 -10.41 13.58
N GLY A 62 -2.63 -10.07 13.66
CA GLY A 62 -1.86 -9.71 12.48
C GLY A 62 -1.49 -10.91 11.62
N TYR A 63 -0.77 -10.67 10.53
CA TYR A 63 -0.19 -11.72 9.70
C TYR A 63 0.93 -12.44 10.47
N ARG A 64 0.78 -13.74 10.67
CA ARG A 64 1.71 -14.58 11.44
C ARG A 64 1.92 -15.94 10.80
N ASP A 65 3.05 -16.49 11.05
CA ASP A 65 3.33 -17.92 11.11
C ASP A 65 2.86 -18.47 12.45
N GLY A 66 2.73 -19.75 12.59
CA GLY A 66 2.06 -20.42 13.73
C GLY A 66 2.70 -20.24 15.13
N GLU A 67 3.67 -19.33 15.31
CA GLU A 67 4.42 -19.17 16.57
C GLU A 67 3.71 -18.33 17.64
N PHE A 68 2.65 -17.63 17.28
CA PHE A 68 1.94 -16.75 18.20
C PHE A 68 0.83 -17.47 18.94
N LYS A 69 0.73 -17.20 20.22
CA LYS A 69 -0.35 -17.71 21.06
C LYS A 69 -1.64 -16.91 20.84
N LYS A 70 -2.78 -17.56 20.98
CA LYS A 70 -4.07 -16.90 20.95
C LYS A 70 -4.09 -15.75 21.98
N GLY A 71 -4.48 -14.55 21.54
CA GLY A 71 -4.53 -13.37 22.40
C GLY A 71 -3.26 -12.52 22.43
N ASP A 72 -2.19 -12.94 21.77
CA ASP A 72 -1.01 -12.09 21.60
C ASP A 72 -1.39 -10.79 20.91
N LYS A 73 -0.78 -9.69 21.33
CA LYS A 73 -1.07 -8.36 20.83
C LYS A 73 0.12 -7.79 20.06
N GLY A 74 -0.08 -6.71 19.40
CA GLY A 74 0.95 -6.05 18.61
C GLY A 74 0.45 -4.74 18.02
N THR A 75 1.11 -4.28 16.97
CA THR A 75 0.76 -3.03 16.31
C THR A 75 0.40 -3.28 14.85
N TRP A 76 -0.76 -2.81 14.42
CA TRP A 76 -1.08 -2.67 13.03
C TRP A 76 -0.52 -1.36 12.48
N VAL A 77 0.07 -1.41 11.31
CA VAL A 77 0.47 -0.22 10.57
C VAL A 77 -0.31 -0.16 9.28
N LEU A 78 -1.08 0.90 9.13
CA LEU A 78 -1.85 1.20 7.94
C LEU A 78 -1.20 2.36 7.21
N TYR A 79 -1.12 2.26 5.90
CA TYR A 79 -0.64 3.33 5.05
C TYR A 79 -1.52 3.44 3.81
N SER A 80 -1.89 4.64 3.43
CA SER A 80 -2.50 4.91 2.12
C SER A 80 -2.04 6.25 1.61
N ALA A 81 -1.63 6.32 0.36
CA ALA A 81 -1.25 7.56 -0.29
C ALA A 81 -1.59 7.56 -1.77
N ILE A 82 -1.92 8.71 -2.29
CA ILE A 82 -1.95 8.99 -3.72
C ILE A 82 -0.66 9.70 -4.13
N VAL A 83 -0.03 9.20 -5.17
CA VAL A 83 1.17 9.78 -5.78
C VAL A 83 0.81 10.27 -7.17
N SER A 84 1.18 11.48 -7.51
CA SER A 84 0.94 12.05 -8.82
C SER A 84 2.16 12.81 -9.33
N GLN A 85 2.39 12.71 -10.62
CA GLN A 85 3.42 13.48 -11.32
C GLN A 85 2.90 13.87 -12.69
N PRO A 86 2.25 15.04 -12.84
CA PRO A 86 1.94 15.60 -14.15
C PRO A 86 3.20 15.90 -14.93
N LYS A 87 3.09 15.94 -16.28
CA LYS A 87 4.21 16.23 -17.17
C LYS A 87 4.89 17.55 -16.80
N GLY A 88 6.20 17.48 -16.57
CA GLY A 88 7.03 18.67 -16.27
C GLY A 88 6.85 19.23 -14.85
N GLU A 89 6.05 18.59 -14.02
CA GLU A 89 5.87 18.98 -12.63
C GLU A 89 6.67 18.08 -11.65
N SER A 90 6.76 18.57 -10.42
CA SER A 90 7.29 17.79 -9.29
C SER A 90 6.39 16.58 -8.99
N LEU A 91 7.00 15.50 -8.49
CA LEU A 91 6.26 14.39 -7.93
C LEU A 91 5.65 14.81 -6.60
N LYS A 92 4.34 14.68 -6.48
CA LYS A 92 3.57 15.02 -5.28
C LYS A 92 2.94 13.77 -4.69
N SER A 93 2.97 13.63 -3.37
CA SER A 93 2.21 12.60 -2.68
C SER A 93 1.46 13.16 -1.48
N ARG A 94 0.28 12.60 -1.23
CA ARG A 94 -0.55 12.90 -0.06
C ARG A 94 -1.08 11.59 0.50
N GLY A 95 -0.95 11.42 1.79
CA GLY A 95 -1.39 10.18 2.40
C GLY A 95 -1.27 10.17 3.91
N MET A 96 -1.64 9.06 4.49
CA MET A 96 -1.65 8.87 5.93
C MET A 96 -0.96 7.56 6.30
N ILE A 97 -0.16 7.62 7.35
CA ILE A 97 0.28 6.46 8.10
C ILE A 97 -0.39 6.47 9.47
N LEU A 98 -0.94 5.33 9.88
CA LEU A 98 -1.58 5.14 11.17
C LEU A 98 -1.04 3.88 11.81
N LYS A 99 -0.64 3.98 13.09
CA LYS A 99 -0.16 2.86 13.91
C LYS A 99 -1.17 2.62 15.01
N LEU A 100 -1.79 1.44 15.00
CA LEU A 100 -2.76 1.02 15.98
C LEU A 100 -2.10 0.07 16.97
N ASP A 101 -1.88 0.55 18.18
CA ASP A 101 -1.35 -0.23 19.31
C ASP A 101 -2.48 -1.05 19.91
N ARG A 102 -2.47 -2.35 19.66
CA ARG A 102 -3.51 -3.28 20.14
C ARG A 102 -3.48 -3.45 21.65
N ASN A 103 -2.30 -3.33 22.27
CA ASN A 103 -2.13 -3.50 23.71
C ASN A 103 -2.78 -2.33 24.46
N LYS A 104 -2.58 -1.10 23.99
CA LYS A 104 -3.11 0.12 24.59
C LYS A 104 -4.46 0.55 24.02
N ARG A 105 -4.92 -0.10 22.95
CA ARG A 105 -6.13 0.27 22.17
C ARG A 105 -6.10 1.75 21.77
N THR A 106 -4.96 2.20 21.27
CA THR A 106 -4.76 3.58 20.81
C THR A 106 -4.16 3.60 19.41
N ALA A 107 -4.53 4.60 18.62
CA ALA A 107 -3.95 4.78 17.31
C ALA A 107 -3.41 6.21 17.14
N LYS A 108 -2.20 6.31 16.62
CA LYS A 108 -1.50 7.55 16.32
C LYS A 108 -0.82 7.45 14.97
N GLY A 109 -0.67 8.58 14.30
CA GLY A 109 -0.03 8.62 13.00
C GLY A 109 0.26 10.01 12.51
N SER A 110 0.39 10.12 11.20
CA SER A 110 0.60 11.42 10.54
C SER A 110 -0.06 11.43 9.17
N TYR A 111 -0.70 12.52 8.84
CA TYR A 111 -0.98 12.87 7.46
C TYR A 111 0.27 13.53 6.87
N ILE A 112 0.67 13.11 5.68
CA ILE A 112 1.95 13.49 5.08
C ILE A 112 1.67 14.09 3.70
N ILE A 113 2.16 15.31 3.48
CA ILE A 113 2.24 15.93 2.16
C ILE A 113 3.71 15.97 1.79
N ARG A 114 4.05 15.40 0.63
CA ARG A 114 5.43 15.37 0.13
C ARG A 114 5.48 15.86 -1.31
N GLU A 115 6.51 16.63 -1.60
CA GLU A 115 6.85 17.06 -2.95
C GLU A 115 8.34 16.78 -3.19
N LEU A 116 8.63 16.11 -4.30
CA LEU A 116 9.98 15.86 -4.78
C LEU A 116 10.17 16.62 -6.09
N LYS A 117 11.14 17.51 -6.12
CA LYS A 117 11.49 18.31 -7.29
C LYS A 117 12.94 18.08 -7.66
N GLU A 118 13.18 17.74 -8.90
CA GLU A 118 14.54 17.71 -9.46
C GLU A 118 14.96 19.12 -9.84
N ASP A 119 16.15 19.55 -9.44
CA ASP A 119 16.72 20.82 -9.83
C ASP A 119 17.55 20.67 -11.13
N LYS A 120 18.18 21.78 -11.58
CA LYS A 120 18.97 21.81 -12.81
C LYS A 120 20.22 20.93 -12.76
N ASN A 121 20.70 20.62 -11.58
CA ASN A 121 21.89 19.77 -11.35
C ASN A 121 21.50 18.31 -11.17
N HIS A 122 20.21 17.97 -11.35
CA HIS A 122 19.65 16.65 -11.07
C HIS A 122 19.65 16.25 -9.59
N ASP A 123 19.80 17.20 -8.68
CA ASP A 123 19.63 16.95 -7.27
C ASP A 123 18.14 16.96 -6.90
N VAL A 124 17.74 16.02 -6.03
CA VAL A 124 16.35 15.90 -5.62
C VAL A 124 16.11 16.68 -4.34
N GLN A 125 15.37 17.75 -4.48
CA GLN A 125 14.87 18.52 -3.35
C GLN A 125 13.58 17.88 -2.82
N LYS A 126 13.58 17.56 -1.52
CA LYS A 126 12.41 17.01 -0.82
C LYS A 126 11.80 18.06 0.09
N ASN A 127 10.53 18.38 -0.17
CA ASN A 127 9.70 19.15 0.75
C ASN A 127 8.66 18.19 1.37
N GLU A 128 8.66 18.07 2.70
CA GLU A 128 7.77 17.18 3.42
C GLU A 128 7.15 17.89 4.61
N LYS A 129 5.81 17.83 4.69
CA LYS A 129 5.03 18.33 5.83
C LYS A 129 4.29 17.17 6.48
N LYS A 130 4.43 17.03 7.78
CA LYS A 130 3.74 16.01 8.60
C LYS A 130 2.79 16.67 9.57
N TYR A 131 1.58 16.16 9.60
CA TYR A 131 0.52 16.61 10.49
C TYR A 131 0.15 15.45 11.42
N PRO A 132 0.55 15.50 12.70
CA PRO A 132 0.25 14.42 13.64
C PRO A 132 -1.26 14.25 13.82
N VAL A 133 -1.71 13.01 13.79
CA VAL A 133 -3.12 12.62 13.96
C VAL A 133 -3.26 11.50 14.98
N LYS A 134 -4.48 11.33 15.49
CA LYS A 134 -4.92 10.19 16.29
C LYS A 134 -6.26 9.68 15.78
N LEU A 135 -6.57 8.45 16.08
CA LEU A 135 -7.89 7.86 15.86
C LEU A 135 -8.69 7.95 17.15
N VAL A 136 -9.92 8.44 17.06
CA VAL A 136 -10.87 8.52 18.18
C VAL A 136 -12.26 8.18 17.66
N ASN A 137 -12.88 7.14 18.19
CA ASN A 137 -14.19 6.66 17.74
C ASN A 137 -14.25 6.50 16.21
N ASN A 138 -13.27 5.80 15.67
CA ASN A 138 -13.10 5.57 14.22
C ASN A 138 -12.97 6.85 13.37
N ARG A 139 -12.61 8.00 13.95
CA ARG A 139 -12.41 9.27 13.26
C ARG A 139 -10.97 9.75 13.39
N ILE A 140 -10.42 10.26 12.31
CA ILE A 140 -9.13 10.93 12.33
C ILE A 140 -9.29 12.32 12.96
N VAL A 141 -8.47 12.59 13.94
CA VAL A 141 -8.44 13.87 14.66
C VAL A 141 -7.01 14.42 14.67
N LEU A 142 -6.84 15.66 14.30
CA LEU A 142 -5.55 16.36 14.43
C LEU A 142 -5.10 16.45 15.89
N VAL A 143 -3.81 16.20 16.15
CA VAL A 143 -3.22 16.37 17.49
C VAL A 143 -2.95 17.84 17.78
N LYS A 144 -2.62 18.61 16.73
CA LYS A 144 -2.43 20.07 16.80
C LYS A 144 -3.24 20.73 15.70
N ASP A 145 -3.82 21.86 15.98
CA ASP A 145 -4.58 22.60 14.97
C ASP A 145 -3.68 23.08 13.83
N VAL A 146 -4.27 23.19 12.64
CA VAL A 146 -3.56 23.60 11.42
C VAL A 146 -4.18 24.86 10.85
N LYS A 147 -3.35 25.72 10.28
CA LYS A 147 -3.82 26.93 9.61
C LYS A 147 -4.58 26.54 8.33
N GLY A 148 -5.83 26.99 8.22
CA GLY A 148 -6.66 26.82 7.03
C GLY A 148 -7.66 25.68 7.13
N LYS A 149 -8.95 26.05 7.08
CA LYS A 149 -10.11 25.14 7.17
C LYS A 149 -10.08 24.01 6.12
N LYS A 150 -9.60 24.33 4.90
CA LYS A 150 -9.50 23.35 3.82
C LYS A 150 -8.56 22.20 4.15
N LEU A 151 -7.36 22.50 4.66
CA LEU A 151 -6.38 21.49 5.05
C LEU A 151 -6.85 20.68 6.24
N LYS A 152 -7.46 21.34 7.25
CA LYS A 152 -8.05 20.63 8.38
C LYS A 152 -9.10 19.61 7.92
N ASN A 153 -10.04 20.04 7.10
CA ASN A 153 -11.06 19.16 6.56
C ASN A 153 -10.47 18.01 5.72
N GLU A 154 -9.45 18.29 4.90
CA GLU A 154 -8.75 17.28 4.10
C GLU A 154 -8.14 16.18 4.98
N ILE A 155 -7.53 16.56 6.10
CA ILE A 155 -6.89 15.61 7.02
C ILE A 155 -7.94 14.81 7.81
N GLU A 156 -8.91 15.50 8.41
CA GLU A 156 -9.89 14.86 9.30
C GLU A 156 -10.94 14.03 8.54
N SER A 157 -11.16 14.32 7.26
CA SER A 157 -12.00 13.50 6.37
C SER A 157 -11.24 12.45 5.58
N PHE A 158 -9.92 12.30 5.80
CA PHE A 158 -9.14 11.33 5.06
C PHE A 158 -9.53 9.90 5.45
N GLU A 159 -9.87 9.10 4.45
CA GLU A 159 -10.09 7.67 4.61
C GLU A 159 -8.93 6.90 3.99
N LEU A 160 -8.39 5.95 4.74
CA LEU A 160 -7.42 4.99 4.22
C LEU A 160 -8.08 4.09 3.18
N PHE A 161 -7.36 3.67 2.15
CA PHE A 161 -7.91 2.78 1.12
C PHE A 161 -8.47 1.48 1.73
N SER A 162 -7.90 1.01 2.83
CA SER A 162 -8.41 -0.14 3.57
C SER A 162 -9.86 0.03 4.05
N GLN A 163 -10.34 1.26 4.26
CA GLN A 163 -11.70 1.52 4.75
C GLN A 163 -12.77 1.47 3.64
N TYR A 164 -12.38 1.70 2.37
CA TYR A 164 -13.34 1.76 1.27
C TYR A 164 -13.00 0.85 0.08
N GLY A 165 -11.78 0.36 -0.02
CA GLY A 165 -11.40 -0.63 -1.02
C GLY A 165 -12.30 -1.87 -0.91
N ASN A 166 -12.73 -2.43 -2.03
CA ASN A 166 -13.63 -3.57 -2.03
C ASN A 166 -13.23 -4.58 -3.11
N PHE A 167 -12.93 -5.79 -2.69
CA PHE A 167 -12.47 -6.87 -3.56
C PHE A 167 -13.44 -8.08 -3.60
N ASN A 168 -14.68 -7.92 -3.11
CA ASN A 168 -15.67 -9.01 -3.05
C ASN A 168 -16.02 -9.59 -4.42
N HIS A 169 -15.95 -8.77 -5.48
CA HIS A 169 -16.23 -9.19 -6.86
C HIS A 169 -14.99 -9.11 -7.75
N PHE A 170 -13.81 -9.08 -7.14
CA PHE A 170 -12.55 -9.01 -7.86
C PHE A 170 -12.26 -10.39 -8.49
N ASP A 171 -12.03 -10.39 -9.80
CA ASP A 171 -11.69 -11.62 -10.52
C ASP A 171 -10.23 -11.99 -10.24
N ARG A 172 -10.04 -12.93 -9.34
CA ARG A 172 -8.71 -13.39 -8.90
C ARG A 172 -8.02 -14.26 -9.97
N ASN A 173 -8.72 -14.60 -11.05
CA ASN A 173 -8.16 -15.42 -12.13
C ASN A 173 -7.49 -14.57 -13.22
N GLU A 174 -7.75 -13.27 -13.29
CA GLU A 174 -7.12 -12.38 -14.28
C GLU A 174 -5.69 -11.96 -13.84
N ILE A 175 -4.88 -12.91 -13.39
CA ILE A 175 -3.47 -12.69 -13.07
C ILE A 175 -2.69 -12.58 -14.37
N THR A 176 -1.88 -11.53 -14.50
CA THR A 176 -1.02 -11.31 -15.66
C THR A 176 0.44 -11.64 -15.38
N ASN A 177 0.85 -11.61 -14.11
CA ASN A 177 2.21 -11.95 -13.73
C ASN A 177 2.27 -12.33 -12.24
N ILE A 178 3.11 -13.32 -11.91
CA ILE A 178 3.47 -13.70 -10.55
C ILE A 178 4.98 -13.73 -10.44
N SER A 179 5.51 -13.21 -9.34
CA SER A 179 6.95 -13.24 -9.05
C SER A 179 7.18 -13.69 -7.60
N TYR A 180 8.22 -14.48 -7.42
CA TYR A 180 8.71 -14.92 -6.12
C TYR A 180 10.23 -14.91 -6.09
N ASN A 181 10.82 -14.29 -5.07
CA ASN A 181 12.26 -14.30 -4.83
C ASN A 181 12.54 -15.01 -3.49
N PRO A 182 13.06 -16.24 -3.50
CA PRO A 182 13.34 -16.99 -2.27
C PRO A 182 14.50 -16.42 -1.46
N ASN A 183 15.46 -15.73 -2.10
CA ASN A 183 16.65 -15.21 -1.45
C ASN A 183 16.40 -13.92 -0.65
N ALA A 184 15.38 -13.17 -1.06
CA ALA A 184 14.87 -12.04 -0.31
C ALA A 184 13.34 -12.22 -0.30
N PRO A 185 12.75 -12.83 0.73
CA PRO A 185 11.40 -13.39 0.68
C PRO A 185 10.35 -12.33 0.32
N ASN A 186 10.30 -12.04 -0.98
CA ASN A 186 9.39 -11.11 -1.61
C ASN A 186 8.60 -11.83 -2.69
N TYR A 187 7.34 -11.49 -2.79
CA TYR A 187 6.45 -12.03 -3.80
C TYR A 187 5.45 -10.98 -4.26
N SER A 188 5.00 -11.13 -5.48
CA SER A 188 4.03 -10.22 -6.07
C SER A 188 3.09 -10.93 -7.01
N ALA A 189 1.91 -10.34 -7.22
CA ALA A 189 0.96 -10.74 -8.23
C ALA A 189 0.39 -9.49 -8.91
N GLU A 190 0.44 -9.45 -10.24
CA GLU A 190 -0.15 -8.40 -11.06
C GLU A 190 -1.46 -8.87 -11.65
N TYR A 191 -2.48 -8.02 -11.57
CA TYR A 191 -3.81 -8.32 -12.09
C TYR A 191 -4.25 -7.23 -13.06
N LYS A 192 -4.96 -7.65 -14.09
CA LYS A 192 -5.67 -6.75 -14.97
C LYS A 192 -6.97 -6.29 -14.30
N MET A 193 -7.19 -5.00 -14.24
CA MET A 193 -8.45 -4.46 -13.72
C MET A 193 -9.45 -4.20 -14.84
N LYS A 194 -10.73 -4.31 -14.55
CA LYS A 194 -11.81 -3.93 -15.46
C LYS A 194 -12.02 -2.41 -15.38
N LYS A 195 -12.28 -1.77 -16.52
CA LYS A 195 -12.46 -0.31 -16.60
C LYS A 195 -13.57 0.23 -15.69
N ASN A 196 -14.59 -0.58 -15.43
CA ASN A 196 -15.71 -0.28 -14.55
C ASN A 196 -15.56 -0.81 -13.12
N ASP A 197 -14.36 -1.24 -12.73
CA ASP A 197 -14.10 -1.69 -11.36
C ASP A 197 -14.46 -0.62 -10.33
N ARG A 198 -15.10 -1.03 -9.25
CA ARG A 198 -15.60 -0.14 -8.21
C ARG A 198 -14.48 0.66 -7.53
N ASN A 199 -13.33 0.03 -7.29
CA ASN A 199 -12.18 0.70 -6.68
C ASN A 199 -11.65 1.80 -7.60
N ILE A 200 -11.58 1.53 -8.92
CA ILE A 200 -11.17 2.53 -9.92
C ILE A 200 -12.12 3.73 -9.89
N GLN A 201 -13.42 3.50 -9.90
CA GLN A 201 -14.41 4.58 -9.89
C GLN A 201 -14.32 5.43 -8.61
N GLN A 202 -14.15 4.77 -7.46
CA GLN A 202 -13.98 5.47 -6.19
C GLN A 202 -12.70 6.32 -6.17
N LEU A 203 -11.57 5.77 -6.61
CA LEU A 203 -10.30 6.50 -6.65
C LEU A 203 -10.37 7.71 -7.59
N LYS A 204 -10.93 7.54 -8.79
CA LYS A 204 -11.13 8.65 -9.73
C LYS A 204 -11.96 9.76 -9.11
N LYS A 205 -13.07 9.42 -8.44
CA LYS A 205 -13.94 10.40 -7.79
C LYS A 205 -13.25 11.10 -6.61
N ARG A 206 -12.62 10.33 -5.71
CA ARG A 206 -12.00 10.86 -4.48
C ARG A 206 -10.81 11.78 -4.75
N PHE A 207 -10.00 11.44 -5.75
CA PHE A 207 -8.78 12.16 -6.08
C PHE A 207 -8.88 12.99 -7.36
N ASN A 208 -10.08 13.11 -7.96
CA ASN A 208 -10.32 13.84 -9.21
C ASN A 208 -9.36 13.42 -10.34
N LEU A 209 -9.13 12.10 -10.50
CA LEU A 209 -8.21 11.59 -11.49
C LEU A 209 -8.84 11.62 -12.89
N LYS A 210 -8.26 12.42 -13.78
CA LYS A 210 -8.72 12.60 -15.17
C LYS A 210 -7.95 11.67 -16.11
N THR A 211 -8.09 10.37 -15.94
CA THR A 211 -7.45 9.40 -16.84
C THR A 211 -8.47 8.44 -17.44
N SER A 212 -8.32 8.16 -18.75
CA SER A 212 -9.10 7.13 -19.46
C SER A 212 -8.44 5.75 -19.41
N LYS A 213 -7.17 5.67 -18.99
CA LYS A 213 -6.42 4.42 -18.94
C LYS A 213 -6.97 3.51 -17.86
N THR A 214 -7.03 2.22 -18.16
CA THR A 214 -7.35 1.17 -17.18
C THR A 214 -6.09 0.91 -16.36
N PRO A 215 -6.15 0.98 -15.03
CA PRO A 215 -4.99 0.74 -14.19
C PRO A 215 -4.65 -0.75 -14.12
N LYS A 216 -3.43 -1.01 -13.64
CA LYS A 216 -3.00 -2.30 -13.17
C LYS A 216 -3.11 -2.35 -11.66
N LEU A 217 -3.44 -3.52 -11.13
CA LEU A 217 -3.41 -3.83 -9.71
C LEU A 217 -2.21 -4.71 -9.42
N LEU A 218 -1.36 -4.26 -8.53
CA LEU A 218 -0.16 -4.99 -8.13
C LEU A 218 -0.23 -5.24 -6.62
N PHE A 219 -0.20 -6.51 -6.25
CA PHE A 219 0.01 -6.94 -4.87
C PHE A 219 1.48 -7.26 -4.65
N LYS A 220 2.00 -6.82 -3.51
CA LYS A 220 3.34 -7.16 -3.05
C LYS A 220 3.28 -7.68 -1.63
N GLY A 221 4.07 -8.69 -1.35
CA GLY A 221 4.28 -9.20 -0.02
C GLY A 221 5.75 -9.36 0.29
N SER A 222 6.13 -9.14 1.54
CA SER A 222 7.43 -9.52 2.05
C SER A 222 7.28 -10.38 3.30
N GLY A 223 8.30 -11.18 3.59
CA GLY A 223 8.24 -12.19 4.63
C GLY A 223 7.82 -13.56 4.10
N ASP A 224 7.54 -14.50 4.98
CA ASP A 224 7.11 -15.84 4.58
C ASP A 224 5.74 -15.79 3.90
N ILE A 225 5.57 -16.57 2.82
CA ILE A 225 4.29 -16.71 2.11
C ILE A 225 3.22 -17.30 3.02
N LYS A 226 3.58 -18.20 3.92
CA LYS A 226 2.67 -18.83 4.90
C LYS A 226 2.17 -17.88 5.98
N GLY A 227 2.71 -16.69 6.02
CA GLY A 227 2.37 -15.62 6.95
C GLY A 227 3.48 -15.35 7.95
N SER A 228 4.02 -14.14 7.94
CA SER A 228 5.06 -13.69 8.85
C SER A 228 4.57 -12.51 9.67
N SER A 229 4.89 -12.52 10.96
CA SER A 229 4.63 -11.39 11.85
C SER A 229 5.42 -10.13 11.49
N VAL A 230 6.52 -10.28 10.76
CA VAL A 230 7.39 -9.19 10.30
C VAL A 230 7.10 -8.77 8.85
N GLY A 231 6.29 -9.53 8.14
CA GLY A 231 5.95 -9.23 6.75
C GLY A 231 4.95 -8.09 6.59
N TYR A 232 4.87 -7.58 5.41
CA TYR A 232 3.82 -6.63 5.04
C TYR A 232 3.16 -7.03 3.72
N LYS A 233 1.96 -6.52 3.54
CA LYS A 233 1.20 -6.63 2.29
C LYS A 233 0.94 -5.23 1.75
N GLU A 234 1.23 -5.02 0.49
CA GLU A 234 1.04 -3.77 -0.20
C GLU A 234 0.17 -3.95 -1.43
N ILE A 235 -0.68 -2.99 -1.67
CA ILE A 235 -1.54 -2.90 -2.85
C ILE A 235 -1.19 -1.62 -3.59
N GLU A 236 -0.84 -1.73 -4.86
CA GLU A 236 -0.67 -0.60 -5.76
C GLU A 236 -1.73 -0.63 -6.87
N ILE A 237 -2.44 0.46 -7.06
CA ILE A 237 -3.32 0.65 -8.23
C ILE A 237 -2.66 1.69 -9.13
N ILE A 238 -2.09 1.24 -10.24
CA ILE A 238 -1.22 2.02 -11.10
C ILE A 238 -1.98 2.45 -12.34
N PHE A 239 -2.46 3.69 -12.39
CA PHE A 239 -3.22 4.24 -13.51
C PHE A 239 -2.37 4.58 -14.73
N SER A 240 -1.14 5.05 -14.52
CA SER A 240 -0.19 5.34 -15.59
C SER A 240 1.22 5.34 -15.05
N ARG A 241 2.14 4.82 -15.86
CA ARG A 241 3.59 5.02 -15.68
C ARG A 241 4.14 5.54 -16.99
N SER A 242 3.97 6.84 -17.26
CA SER A 242 4.59 7.48 -18.42
C SER A 242 5.36 8.71 -17.98
N LYS A 243 6.26 9.20 -18.85
CA LYS A 243 6.93 10.49 -18.63
C LYS A 243 5.95 11.68 -18.61
N GLU A 244 4.71 11.44 -18.99
CA GLU A 244 3.70 12.48 -19.14
C GLU A 244 2.76 12.56 -17.96
N GLU A 245 2.48 11.43 -17.30
CA GLU A 245 1.56 11.38 -16.18
C GLU A 245 1.72 10.08 -15.40
N ALA A 246 1.84 10.16 -14.10
CA ALA A 246 1.83 9.01 -13.21
C ALA A 246 0.87 9.24 -12.05
N PHE A 247 -0.11 8.35 -11.90
CA PHE A 247 -0.98 8.29 -10.73
C PHE A 247 -0.93 6.90 -10.13
N ILE A 248 -0.59 6.82 -8.87
CA ILE A 248 -0.46 5.56 -8.15
C ILE A 248 -1.16 5.70 -6.80
N MET A 249 -2.12 4.81 -6.52
CA MET A 249 -2.60 4.61 -5.16
C MET A 249 -1.75 3.54 -4.51
N LEU A 250 -1.10 3.89 -3.43
CA LEU A 250 -0.36 2.98 -2.58
C LEU A 250 -1.15 2.72 -1.31
N THR A 251 -1.28 1.48 -0.92
CA THR A 251 -1.78 1.12 0.39
C THR A 251 -0.98 -0.06 0.94
N ALA A 252 -0.69 -0.02 2.22
CA ALA A 252 -0.03 -1.09 2.92
C ALA A 252 -0.80 -1.42 4.20
N LEU A 253 -0.87 -2.70 4.50
CA LEU A 253 -1.43 -3.22 5.73
C LEU A 253 -0.43 -4.21 6.30
N SER A 254 0.13 -3.89 7.44
CA SER A 254 1.15 -4.71 8.08
C SER A 254 0.95 -4.79 9.57
N SER A 255 1.38 -5.89 10.17
CA SER A 255 1.46 -6.02 11.62
C SER A 255 2.91 -6.24 12.06
N PHE A 256 3.27 -5.62 13.16
CA PHE A 256 4.54 -5.87 13.82
C PHE A 256 4.43 -7.02 14.82
N GLN A 257 5.59 -7.53 15.20
CA GLN A 257 5.68 -8.48 16.28
C GLN A 257 5.04 -7.97 17.56
N VAL A 258 4.60 -8.90 18.35
CA VAL A 258 4.11 -8.70 19.69
C VAL A 258 5.14 -7.94 20.52
N THR A 259 4.73 -6.86 21.12
CA THR A 259 5.46 -6.27 22.24
C THR A 259 5.13 -7.09 23.48
N LYS A 260 6.15 -7.77 24.04
CA LYS A 260 6.05 -8.43 25.33
C LYS A 260 5.67 -7.47 26.44
#